data_d003ba75419675c45b151da7399926a8
#
_entry.id   d003ba75419675c45b151da7399926a8
#
_cell.length_a   1.000
_cell.length_b   1.000
_cell.length_c   1.000
_cell.angle_alpha   90.00
_cell.angle_beta   90.00
_cell.angle_gamma   90.00
#
_symmetry.space_group_name_H-M   'P 1'
#
loop_
_entity.id
_entity.type
_entity.pdbx_description
1 polymer ?
#
loop_
_entity_poly.entity_id
_entity_poly.type
_entity_poly.pdbx_seq_one_letter_code
_entity_poly.pdbx_strand_id
1 'polypeptide(L)'
;YGRKFRIFKFRTMVNDADKKGSLVTVGGDSRITRVGAVIRKYRLDEIPQLINVLCGDMSFVGTRPEVEKYVMAYTPAMMATLLMPAGITSEASIRYKDEDRLLEAADDVDYTYIHKVLPGKMRYNLKYLKRFSLINDIRLCIETVLAVIH
;
A
#
# COMPACT_ATOMS: atom_id res chain seq x y z
N TYR A 1 -10.84 9.14 7.95
CA TYR A 1 -12.17 9.56 7.47
C TYR A 1 -12.10 10.25 6.11
N GLY A 2 -11.29 9.72 5.18
CA GLY A 2 -11.14 10.28 3.83
C GLY A 2 -10.36 11.60 3.75
N ARG A 3 -9.75 12.08 4.83
CA ARG A 3 -8.89 13.26 4.82
C ARG A 3 -7.58 12.94 4.10
N LYS A 4 -7.21 13.74 3.12
CA LYS A 4 -5.93 13.63 2.43
C LYS A 4 -4.78 14.04 3.34
N PHE A 5 -3.68 13.30 3.31
CA PHE A 5 -2.44 13.61 4.00
C PHE A 5 -1.24 13.24 3.11
N ARG A 6 -0.06 13.74 3.46
CA ARG A 6 1.18 13.44 2.74
C ARG A 6 1.91 12.29 3.43
N ILE A 7 2.27 11.27 2.66
CA ILE A 7 3.04 10.14 3.15
C ILE A 7 4.53 10.45 3.05
N PHE A 8 5.25 10.28 4.15
CA PHE A 8 6.70 10.36 4.16
C PHE A 8 7.32 9.05 3.66
N LYS A 9 8.18 9.15 2.64
CA LYS A 9 8.93 8.01 2.09
C LYS A 9 10.32 8.43 1.67
N PHE A 10 11.28 7.50 1.74
CA PHE A 10 12.55 7.71 1.07
C PHE A 10 12.35 7.67 -0.46
N ARG A 11 13.06 8.53 -1.15
CA ARG A 11 13.00 8.57 -2.62
C ARG A 11 13.75 7.36 -3.19
N THR A 12 13.04 6.54 -3.93
CA THR A 12 13.57 5.33 -4.59
C THR A 12 13.51 5.41 -6.11
N MET A 13 12.88 6.46 -6.64
CA MET A 13 12.71 6.70 -8.08
C MET A 13 13.44 7.97 -8.52
N VAL A 14 13.68 8.05 -9.84
CA VAL A 14 14.20 9.26 -10.50
C VAL A 14 13.28 10.46 -10.30
N ASN A 15 13.80 11.67 -10.51
CA ASN A 15 12.99 12.88 -10.44
C ASN A 15 11.88 12.85 -11.51
N ASP A 16 10.71 13.39 -11.15
CA ASP A 16 9.52 13.45 -12.04
C ASP A 16 9.01 12.06 -12.48
N ALA A 17 9.23 11.02 -11.69
CA ALA A 17 8.77 9.68 -12.00
C ALA A 17 7.24 9.59 -12.14
N ASP A 18 6.51 10.40 -11.39
CA ASP A 18 5.05 10.54 -11.43
C ASP A 18 4.50 11.05 -12.76
N LYS A 19 5.33 11.82 -13.52
CA LYS A 19 4.98 12.32 -14.85
C LYS A 19 5.29 11.33 -15.99
N LYS A 20 6.01 10.25 -15.68
CA LYS A 20 6.57 9.32 -16.68
C LYS A 20 5.86 7.97 -16.78
N GLY A 21 4.70 7.80 -16.16
CA GLY A 21 3.99 6.52 -16.23
C GLY A 21 2.87 6.39 -15.22
N SER A 22 2.38 5.17 -15.00
CA SER A 22 1.31 4.87 -14.06
C SER A 22 1.68 5.25 -12.62
N LEU A 23 0.67 5.58 -11.81
CA LEU A 23 0.84 5.83 -10.38
C LEU A 23 1.14 4.53 -9.59
N VAL A 24 0.79 3.38 -10.15
CA VAL A 24 1.18 2.07 -9.60
C VAL A 24 2.51 1.65 -10.22
N THR A 25 3.40 1.15 -9.39
CA THR A 25 4.68 0.57 -9.83
C THR A 25 4.45 -0.84 -10.36
N VAL A 26 5.07 -1.16 -11.48
CA VAL A 26 5.07 -2.50 -12.08
C VAL A 26 6.43 -3.15 -11.93
N GLY A 27 6.52 -4.46 -12.12
CA GLY A 27 7.79 -5.18 -12.13
C GLY A 27 8.72 -4.60 -13.19
N GLY A 28 10.03 -4.48 -12.88
CA GLY A 28 11.01 -3.97 -13.82
C GLY A 28 10.91 -2.47 -14.15
N ASP A 29 10.18 -1.68 -13.37
CA ASP A 29 9.97 -0.25 -13.61
C ASP A 29 11.29 0.52 -13.71
N SER A 30 11.61 1.02 -14.90
CA SER A 30 12.84 1.74 -15.23
C SER A 30 13.04 3.05 -14.45
N ARG A 31 12.00 3.57 -13.81
CA ARG A 31 12.05 4.75 -12.95
C ARG A 31 12.74 4.49 -11.61
N ILE A 32 12.87 3.22 -11.21
CA ILE A 32 13.49 2.83 -9.94
C ILE A 32 15.02 2.93 -10.06
N THR A 33 15.66 3.65 -9.13
CA THR A 33 17.13 3.72 -9.06
C THR A 33 17.70 2.41 -8.53
N ARG A 34 19.00 2.13 -8.81
CA ARG A 34 19.68 0.92 -8.29
C ARG A 34 19.63 0.83 -6.77
N VAL A 35 19.89 1.93 -6.08
CA VAL A 35 19.78 2.03 -4.61
C VAL A 35 18.32 1.89 -4.19
N GLY A 36 17.40 2.53 -4.92
CA GLY A 36 15.97 2.45 -4.69
C GLY A 36 15.44 1.01 -4.75
N ALA A 37 15.93 0.19 -5.67
CA ALA A 37 15.55 -1.21 -5.76
C ALA A 37 15.90 -2.01 -4.48
N VAL A 38 17.09 -1.78 -3.92
CA VAL A 38 17.51 -2.41 -2.66
C VAL A 38 16.64 -1.94 -1.49
N ILE A 39 16.42 -0.63 -1.37
CA ILE A 39 15.61 -0.02 -0.32
C ILE A 39 14.17 -0.56 -0.37
N ARG A 40 13.57 -0.65 -1.56
CA ARG A 40 12.21 -1.18 -1.78
C ARG A 40 12.10 -2.67 -1.47
N LYS A 41 13.11 -3.46 -1.86
CA LYS A 41 13.14 -4.91 -1.57
C LYS A 41 12.95 -5.20 -0.08
N TYR A 42 13.54 -4.39 0.79
CA TYR A 42 13.43 -4.52 2.24
C TYR A 42 12.41 -3.57 2.86
N ARG A 43 11.58 -2.90 2.06
CA ARG A 43 10.58 -1.90 2.47
C ARG A 43 11.11 -0.80 3.39
N LEU A 44 12.40 -0.53 3.32
CA LEU A 44 13.05 0.53 4.10
C LEU A 44 12.59 1.93 3.69
N ASP A 45 12.10 2.08 2.45
CA ASP A 45 11.51 3.33 1.97
C ASP A 45 10.26 3.76 2.75
N GLU A 46 9.64 2.85 3.45
CA GLU A 46 8.42 3.11 4.22
C GLU A 46 8.70 3.49 5.69
N ILE A 47 9.94 3.36 6.19
CA ILE A 47 10.31 3.73 7.56
C ILE A 47 9.90 5.16 7.93
N PRO A 48 10.04 6.19 7.05
CA PRO A 48 9.61 7.55 7.39
C PRO A 48 8.09 7.69 7.65
N GLN A 49 7.27 6.71 7.29
CA GLN A 49 5.83 6.71 7.62
C GLN A 49 5.58 6.63 9.14
N LEU A 50 6.58 6.23 9.93
CA LEU A 50 6.52 6.32 11.39
C LEU A 50 6.24 7.76 11.86
N ILE A 51 6.70 8.77 11.11
CA ILE A 51 6.38 10.17 11.39
C ILE A 51 4.88 10.41 11.19
N ASN A 52 4.26 9.85 10.14
CA ASN A 52 2.82 9.94 9.95
C ASN A 52 2.04 9.28 11.09
N VAL A 53 2.55 8.17 11.65
CA VAL A 53 1.93 7.52 12.81
C VAL A 53 2.03 8.42 14.05
N LEU A 54 3.20 9.00 14.32
CA LEU A 54 3.40 9.92 15.44
C LEU A 54 2.54 11.18 15.33
N CYS A 55 2.33 11.68 14.10
CA CYS A 55 1.45 12.83 13.83
C CYS A 55 -0.05 12.47 13.87
N GLY A 56 -0.41 11.19 13.99
CA GLY A 56 -1.81 10.73 14.01
C GLY A 56 -2.48 10.65 12.63
N ASP A 57 -1.73 10.79 11.53
CA ASP A 57 -2.25 10.63 10.17
C ASP A 57 -2.42 9.16 9.79
N MET A 58 -1.62 8.26 10.37
CA MET A 58 -1.59 6.82 10.09
C MET A 58 -1.58 5.99 11.37
N SER A 59 -1.84 4.70 11.21
CA SER A 59 -1.61 3.65 12.21
C SER A 59 -0.53 2.67 11.72
N PHE A 60 -0.01 1.81 12.59
CA PHE A 60 0.85 0.71 12.16
C PHE A 60 0.08 -0.27 11.27
N VAL A 61 -1.12 -0.66 11.69
CA VAL A 61 -1.98 -1.61 10.98
C VAL A 61 -3.25 -0.92 10.52
N GLY A 62 -3.64 -1.14 9.28
CA GLY A 62 -4.84 -0.57 8.67
C GLY A 62 -4.81 -0.68 7.14
N THR A 63 -5.88 -0.25 6.50
CA THR A 63 -5.92 -0.20 5.03
C THR A 63 -4.79 0.71 4.52
N ARG A 64 -3.97 0.18 3.59
CA ARG A 64 -2.90 0.97 2.97
C ARG A 64 -3.51 2.21 2.29
N PRO A 65 -2.92 3.41 2.48
CA PRO A 65 -3.43 4.62 1.84
C PRO A 65 -3.31 4.51 0.31
N GLU A 66 -4.37 4.90 -0.36
CA GLU A 66 -4.46 4.91 -1.82
C GLU A 66 -4.45 6.34 -2.36
N VAL A 67 -4.01 6.50 -3.59
CA VAL A 67 -4.13 7.78 -4.30
C VAL A 67 -5.58 8.06 -4.66
N GLU A 68 -5.94 9.32 -4.74
CA GLU A 68 -7.32 9.77 -4.98
C GLU A 68 -7.98 9.10 -6.19
N LYS A 69 -7.23 8.90 -7.28
CA LYS A 69 -7.69 8.22 -8.51
C LYS A 69 -8.33 6.86 -8.22
N TYR A 70 -7.71 6.06 -7.34
CA TYR A 70 -8.21 4.72 -7.02
C TYR A 70 -9.30 4.76 -5.95
N VAL A 71 -9.25 5.73 -5.02
CA VAL A 71 -10.33 5.94 -4.04
C VAL A 71 -11.64 6.30 -4.72
N MET A 72 -11.60 7.06 -5.83
CA MET A 72 -12.80 7.38 -6.62
C MET A 72 -13.46 6.15 -7.26
N ALA A 73 -12.71 5.05 -7.43
CA ALA A 73 -13.24 3.78 -7.92
C ALA A 73 -13.79 2.87 -6.80
N TYR A 74 -13.80 3.32 -5.54
CA TYR A 74 -14.30 2.53 -4.42
C TYR A 74 -15.82 2.35 -4.50
N THR A 75 -16.27 1.12 -4.27
CA THR A 75 -17.68 0.84 -4.02
C THR A 75 -18.09 1.40 -2.65
N PRO A 76 -19.40 1.58 -2.36
CA PRO A 76 -19.87 2.00 -1.04
C PRO A 76 -19.34 1.13 0.11
N ALA A 77 -19.20 -0.18 -0.11
CA ALA A 77 -18.61 -1.09 0.88
C ALA A 77 -17.12 -0.81 1.12
N MET A 78 -16.35 -0.54 0.06
CA MET A 78 -14.92 -0.21 0.17
C MET A 78 -14.69 1.11 0.90
N MET A 79 -15.61 2.08 0.77
CA MET A 79 -15.54 3.36 1.50
C MET A 79 -15.51 3.18 3.02
N ALA A 80 -16.05 2.08 3.54
CA ALA A 80 -15.98 1.77 4.98
C ALA A 80 -14.53 1.63 5.49
N THR A 81 -13.57 1.28 4.62
CA THR A 81 -12.14 1.20 5.00
C THR A 81 -11.57 2.57 5.39
N LEU A 82 -12.18 3.66 4.94
CA LEU A 82 -11.78 5.03 5.28
C LEU A 82 -12.28 5.49 6.67
N LEU A 83 -13.06 4.67 7.37
CA LEU A 83 -13.48 4.93 8.76
C LEU A 83 -12.35 4.72 9.77
N MET A 84 -11.30 4.00 9.40
CA MET A 84 -10.10 3.77 10.21
C MET A 84 -8.92 4.56 9.65
N PRO A 85 -7.92 4.90 10.48
CA PRO A 85 -6.66 5.45 9.98
C PRO A 85 -6.00 4.50 8.98
N ALA A 86 -5.36 5.06 7.97
CA ALA A 86 -4.56 4.28 7.04
C ALA A 86 -3.39 3.58 7.77
N GLY A 87 -3.03 2.36 7.35
CA GLY A 87 -1.96 1.59 7.96
C GLY A 87 -0.68 1.58 7.14
N ILE A 88 0.46 1.42 7.82
CA ILE A 88 1.74 1.07 7.16
C ILE A 88 1.64 -0.34 6.59
N THR A 89 1.06 -1.27 7.36
CA THR A 89 0.83 -2.66 6.95
C THR A 89 -0.61 -3.11 7.13
N SER A 90 -0.95 -4.23 6.48
CA SER A 90 -2.24 -4.90 6.56
C SER A 90 -2.13 -6.34 6.09
N GLU A 91 -3.13 -7.19 6.38
CA GLU A 91 -3.23 -8.52 5.78
C GLU A 91 -3.22 -8.44 4.23
N ALA A 92 -3.87 -7.42 3.65
CA ALA A 92 -3.83 -7.17 2.22
C ALA A 92 -2.41 -6.90 1.71
N SER A 93 -1.62 -6.07 2.41
CA SER A 93 -0.25 -5.74 2.01
C SER A 93 0.69 -6.97 2.05
N ILE A 94 0.47 -7.87 3.00
CA ILE A 94 1.25 -9.12 3.12
C ILE A 94 0.88 -10.08 1.98
N ARG A 95 -0.42 -10.27 1.72
CA ARG A 95 -0.93 -11.20 0.68
C ARG A 95 -0.63 -10.75 -0.74
N TYR A 96 -0.57 -9.45 -0.96
CA TYR A 96 -0.30 -8.82 -2.26
C TYR A 96 1.12 -8.22 -2.30
N LYS A 97 2.10 -8.84 -1.61
CA LYS A 97 3.48 -8.32 -1.57
C LYS A 97 4.13 -8.23 -2.96
N ASP A 98 3.73 -9.12 -3.87
CA ASP A 98 4.23 -9.23 -5.24
C ASP A 98 3.21 -8.67 -6.26
N GLU A 99 2.38 -7.67 -5.88
CA GLU A 99 1.36 -7.11 -6.79
C GLU A 99 1.95 -6.45 -8.03
N ASP A 100 3.17 -5.95 -7.95
CA ASP A 100 3.92 -5.40 -9.06
C ASP A 100 4.13 -6.42 -10.19
N ARG A 101 4.39 -7.70 -9.84
CA ARG A 101 4.49 -8.81 -10.80
C ARG A 101 3.14 -9.15 -11.42
N LEU A 102 2.05 -9.07 -10.65
CA LEU A 102 0.71 -9.30 -11.17
C LEU A 102 0.31 -8.25 -12.22
N LEU A 103 0.86 -7.05 -12.10
CA LEU A 103 0.59 -5.91 -12.99
C LEU A 103 1.56 -5.85 -14.18
N GLU A 104 2.71 -6.53 -14.11
CA GLU A 104 3.72 -6.52 -15.17
C GLU A 104 3.21 -7.08 -16.50
N ALA A 105 2.34 -8.08 -16.44
CA ALA A 105 1.71 -8.71 -17.62
C ALA A 105 0.40 -8.04 -18.06
N ALA A 106 0.03 -6.90 -17.48
CA ALA A 106 -1.23 -6.24 -17.78
C ALA A 106 -1.11 -5.27 -18.95
N ASP A 107 -1.99 -5.38 -19.94
CA ASP A 107 -2.08 -4.43 -21.06
C ASP A 107 -2.48 -3.03 -20.58
N ASP A 108 -3.41 -2.95 -19.61
CA ASP A 108 -3.80 -1.73 -18.90
C ASP A 108 -3.64 -1.95 -17.40
N VAL A 109 -2.60 -1.31 -16.84
CA VAL A 109 -2.23 -1.41 -15.43
C VAL A 109 -3.31 -0.84 -14.53
N ASP A 110 -3.87 0.33 -14.85
CA ASP A 110 -4.87 1.01 -14.04
C ASP A 110 -6.20 0.22 -14.05
N TYR A 111 -6.63 -0.25 -15.20
CA TYR A 111 -7.82 -1.09 -15.34
C TYR A 111 -7.67 -2.38 -14.53
N THR A 112 -6.54 -3.06 -14.69
CA THR A 112 -6.26 -4.32 -13.98
C THR A 112 -6.19 -4.09 -12.47
N TYR A 113 -5.56 -3.01 -12.03
CA TYR A 113 -5.51 -2.66 -10.62
C TYR A 113 -6.92 -2.45 -10.06
N ILE A 114 -7.73 -1.59 -10.67
CA ILE A 114 -9.08 -1.24 -10.19
C ILE A 114 -10.02 -2.44 -10.18
N HIS A 115 -9.98 -3.29 -11.22
CA HIS A 115 -10.99 -4.34 -11.40
C HIS A 115 -10.57 -5.71 -10.85
N LYS A 116 -9.27 -5.96 -10.67
CA LYS A 116 -8.77 -7.26 -10.20
C LYS A 116 -8.05 -7.17 -8.85
N VAL A 117 -7.07 -6.28 -8.72
CA VAL A 117 -6.22 -6.21 -7.53
C VAL A 117 -6.93 -5.54 -6.36
N LEU A 118 -7.47 -4.36 -6.60
CA LEU A 118 -8.13 -3.54 -5.58
C LEU A 118 -9.30 -4.26 -4.87
N PRO A 119 -10.24 -4.92 -5.59
CA PRO A 119 -11.32 -5.66 -4.94
C PRO A 119 -10.80 -6.80 -4.05
N GLY A 120 -9.76 -7.50 -4.51
CA GLY A 120 -9.11 -8.56 -3.74
C GLY A 120 -8.50 -8.04 -2.44
N LYS A 121 -7.72 -6.96 -2.50
CA LYS A 121 -7.14 -6.28 -1.32
C LYS A 121 -8.24 -5.81 -0.36
N MET A 122 -9.31 -5.23 -0.89
CA MET A 122 -10.42 -4.70 -0.09
C MET A 122 -11.20 -5.78 0.68
N ARG A 123 -11.26 -7.02 0.19
CA ARG A 123 -11.86 -8.13 0.94
C ARG A 123 -11.12 -8.36 2.28
N TYR A 124 -9.78 -8.30 2.30
CA TYR A 124 -8.98 -8.43 3.50
C TYR A 124 -9.14 -7.21 4.41
N ASN A 125 -9.13 -6.01 3.85
CA ASN A 125 -9.29 -4.77 4.60
C ASN A 125 -10.67 -4.69 5.28
N LEU A 126 -11.75 -5.06 4.59
CA LEU A 126 -13.11 -5.11 5.17
C LEU A 126 -13.25 -6.20 6.23
N LYS A 127 -12.56 -7.35 6.06
CA LYS A 127 -12.51 -8.39 7.09
C LYS A 127 -11.78 -7.89 8.34
N TYR A 128 -10.69 -7.16 8.18
CA TYR A 128 -9.95 -6.54 9.28
C TYR A 128 -10.83 -5.58 10.08
N LEU A 129 -11.60 -4.70 9.43
CA LEU A 129 -12.54 -3.79 10.11
C LEU A 129 -13.51 -4.52 11.03
N LYS A 130 -14.00 -5.69 10.60
CA LYS A 130 -14.94 -6.52 11.40
C LYS A 130 -14.27 -7.24 12.55
N ARG A 131 -12.96 -7.39 12.53
CA ARG A 131 -12.19 -8.19 13.51
C ARG A 131 -11.03 -7.39 14.10
N PHE A 132 -11.19 -6.07 14.18
CA PHE A 132 -10.19 -5.19 14.77
C PHE A 132 -9.85 -5.64 16.20
N SER A 133 -8.57 -5.88 16.47
CA SER A 133 -8.07 -6.15 17.81
C SER A 133 -6.57 -5.90 17.88
N LEU A 134 -6.08 -5.45 19.04
CA LEU A 134 -4.66 -5.20 19.28
C LEU A 134 -3.79 -6.46 19.09
N ILE A 135 -4.31 -7.63 19.50
CA ILE A 135 -3.59 -8.91 19.31
C ILE A 135 -3.40 -9.21 17.83
N ASN A 136 -4.43 -8.97 17.01
CA ASN A 136 -4.33 -9.15 15.57
C ASN A 136 -3.35 -8.15 14.94
N ASP A 137 -3.30 -6.93 15.44
CA ASP A 137 -2.35 -5.91 14.96
C ASP A 137 -0.90 -6.30 15.25
N ILE A 138 -0.61 -6.75 16.47
CA ILE A 138 0.72 -7.25 16.82
C ILE A 138 1.11 -8.44 15.92
N ARG A 139 0.19 -9.38 15.70
CA ARG A 139 0.41 -10.50 14.78
C ARG A 139 0.75 -10.03 13.38
N LEU A 140 -0.02 -9.09 12.80
CA LEU A 140 0.21 -8.56 11.45
C LEU A 140 1.54 -7.80 11.35
N CYS A 141 1.96 -7.09 12.39
CA CYS A 141 3.28 -6.46 12.43
C CYS A 141 4.40 -7.51 12.35
N ILE A 142 4.31 -8.59 13.12
CA ILE A 142 5.29 -9.69 13.09
C ILE A 142 5.29 -10.38 11.71
N GLU A 143 4.11 -10.73 11.18
CA GLU A 143 3.98 -11.34 9.84
C GLU A 143 4.57 -10.45 8.74
N THR A 144 4.44 -9.12 8.86
CA THR A 144 5.04 -8.16 7.92
C THR A 144 6.56 -8.25 7.93
N VAL A 145 7.18 -8.25 9.11
CA VAL A 145 8.64 -8.37 9.24
C VAL A 145 9.12 -9.68 8.63
N LEU A 146 8.44 -10.80 8.94
CA LEU A 146 8.78 -12.10 8.38
C LEU A 146 8.62 -12.13 6.84
N ALA A 147 7.57 -11.52 6.30
CA ALA A 147 7.32 -11.47 4.86
C ALA A 147 8.34 -10.61 4.08
N VAL A 148 9.04 -9.69 4.76
CA VAL A 148 10.11 -8.86 4.16
C VAL A 148 11.45 -9.60 4.15
N ILE A 149 11.67 -10.48 5.14
CA ILE A 149 12.95 -11.22 5.27
C ILE A 149 12.98 -12.45 4.36
N HIS A 150 11.81 -13.05 4.09
CA HIS A 150 11.65 -14.26 3.24
C HIS A 150 11.08 -13.88 1.86
#